data_7fcdb7b9e6328bcbe0e04c1ecb0304bf
#
_entry.id   7fcdb7b9e6328bcbe0e04c1ecb0304bf
#
_cell.length_a   1.000
_cell.length_b   1.000
_cell.length_c   1.000
_cell.angle_alpha   90.00
_cell.angle_beta   90.00
_cell.angle_gamma   90.00
#
_symmetry.space_group_name_H-M   'P 1'
#
loop_
_entity.id
_entity.type
_entity.pdbx_description
1 polymer ?
#
loop_
_entity_poly.entity_id
_entity_poly.type
_entity_poly.pdbx_seq_one_letter_code
_entity_poly.pdbx_strand_id
1 'polypeptide(L)'
;MNISEVAEKTGLTAKTIRFYEAKGVISPAPRGANGYRYYNQNHISELLLIKRSRMIGFSLDECRDLLALSMDSSRQSRDVKEKAEEKLKEIDIKINELLQMKKTLEALTKQCPGDKNSNCPILEGLAQQE
;
A
#
# COMPACT_ATOMS: atom_id res chain seq x y z
N MET A 1 19.86 15.95 -7.15
CA MET A 1 20.15 14.51 -7.32
C MET A 1 19.39 13.97 -8.53
N ASN A 2 19.98 13.04 -9.23
CA ASN A 2 19.28 12.34 -10.30
C ASN A 2 18.36 11.24 -9.74
N ILE A 3 17.52 10.66 -10.60
CA ILE A 3 16.53 9.66 -10.18
C ILE A 3 17.20 8.38 -9.59
N SER A 4 18.37 8.01 -10.11
CA SER A 4 19.08 6.82 -9.62
C SER A 4 19.56 7.00 -8.18
N GLU A 5 20.04 8.19 -7.84
CA GLU A 5 20.45 8.53 -6.48
C GLU A 5 19.26 8.54 -5.53
N VAL A 6 18.12 9.07 -5.98
CA VAL A 6 16.89 9.08 -5.20
C VAL A 6 16.37 7.67 -4.98
N ALA A 7 16.39 6.83 -6.02
CA ALA A 7 15.99 5.43 -5.92
C ALA A 7 16.82 4.71 -4.87
N GLU A 8 18.12 4.90 -4.89
CA GLU A 8 19.05 4.28 -3.92
C GLU A 8 18.75 4.74 -2.49
N LYS A 9 18.56 6.05 -2.29
CA LYS A 9 18.31 6.63 -0.96
C LYS A 9 16.96 6.26 -0.38
N THR A 10 15.96 6.04 -1.21
CA THR A 10 14.59 5.74 -0.75
C THR A 10 14.28 4.24 -0.74
N GLY A 11 15.06 3.45 -1.47
CA GLY A 11 14.75 2.03 -1.68
C GLY A 11 13.59 1.80 -2.65
N LEU A 12 13.18 2.83 -3.36
CA LEU A 12 12.14 2.73 -4.40
C LEU A 12 12.81 2.58 -5.77
N THR A 13 12.08 2.00 -6.73
CA THR A 13 12.56 1.92 -8.10
C THR A 13 12.35 3.25 -8.82
N ALA A 14 13.19 3.53 -9.82
CA ALA A 14 13.02 4.72 -10.67
C ALA A 14 11.61 4.75 -11.29
N LYS A 15 11.10 3.59 -11.70
CA LYS A 15 9.75 3.45 -12.28
C LYS A 15 8.68 3.91 -11.29
N THR A 16 8.77 3.50 -10.04
CA THR A 16 7.83 3.90 -8.99
C THR A 16 7.90 5.40 -8.73
N ILE A 17 9.09 5.96 -8.66
CA ILE A 17 9.29 7.41 -8.46
C ILE A 17 8.64 8.20 -9.59
N ARG A 18 8.87 7.81 -10.84
CA ARG A 18 8.24 8.44 -12.02
C ARG A 18 6.72 8.33 -11.97
N PHE A 19 6.22 7.19 -11.53
CA PHE A 19 4.77 6.97 -11.39
C PHE A 19 4.16 7.92 -10.36
N TYR A 20 4.79 8.09 -9.20
CA TYR A 20 4.31 9.01 -8.16
C TYR A 20 4.37 10.46 -8.63
N GLU A 21 5.41 10.85 -9.35
CA GLU A 21 5.52 12.19 -9.92
C GLU A 21 4.42 12.43 -10.97
N ALA A 22 4.21 11.46 -11.87
CA ALA A 22 3.19 11.56 -12.92
C ALA A 22 1.77 11.64 -12.34
N LYS A 23 1.51 10.97 -11.23
CA LYS A 23 0.22 11.02 -10.52
C LYS A 23 0.06 12.27 -9.65
N GLY A 24 1.07 13.11 -9.58
CA GLY A 24 1.04 14.33 -8.76
C GLY A 24 1.07 14.04 -7.27
N VAL A 25 1.57 12.89 -6.85
CA VAL A 25 1.69 12.53 -5.44
C VAL A 25 2.86 13.24 -4.79
N ILE A 26 3.94 13.41 -5.54
CA ILE A 26 5.10 14.20 -5.11
C ILE A 26 5.23 15.44 -5.97
N SER A 27 5.96 16.43 -5.45
CA SER A 27 6.24 17.67 -6.17
C SER A 27 6.98 17.36 -7.48
N PRO A 28 6.66 18.07 -8.58
CA PRO A 28 7.39 17.85 -9.83
C PRO A 28 8.87 18.19 -9.65
N ALA A 29 9.73 17.37 -10.22
CA ALA A 29 11.16 17.63 -10.23
C ALA A 29 11.50 18.57 -11.39
N PRO A 30 12.22 19.68 -11.15
CA PRO A 30 12.66 20.55 -12.23
C PRO A 30 13.65 19.83 -13.13
N ARG A 31 13.66 20.19 -14.41
CA ARG A 31 14.62 19.67 -15.37
C ARG A 31 15.84 20.59 -15.44
N GLY A 32 17.02 19.98 -15.47
CA GLY A 32 18.27 20.72 -15.68
C GLY A 32 18.48 21.07 -17.15
N ALA A 33 19.57 21.77 -17.43
CA ALA A 33 19.95 22.19 -18.78
C ALA A 33 20.12 21.01 -19.74
N ASN A 34 20.46 19.81 -19.22
CA ASN A 34 20.61 18.58 -19.99
C ASN A 34 19.29 17.84 -20.22
N GLY A 35 18.15 18.39 -19.78
CA GLY A 35 16.83 17.78 -19.93
C GLY A 35 16.49 16.71 -18.92
N TYR A 36 17.42 16.32 -18.05
CA TYR A 36 17.17 15.34 -16.98
C TYR A 36 16.54 15.99 -15.75
N ARG A 37 15.73 15.21 -15.02
CA ARG A 37 15.10 15.66 -13.80
C ARG A 37 16.09 15.74 -12.65
N TYR A 38 15.93 16.77 -11.83
CA TYR A 38 16.71 16.93 -10.58
C TYR A 38 15.79 16.89 -9.39
N TYR A 39 16.13 16.05 -8.44
CA TYR A 39 15.40 15.88 -7.18
C TYR A 39 16.20 16.50 -6.05
N ASN A 40 15.50 16.97 -5.02
CA ASN A 40 16.10 17.56 -3.84
C ASN A 40 15.74 16.75 -2.59
N GLN A 41 16.19 17.23 -1.43
CA GLN A 41 15.94 16.55 -0.16
C GLN A 41 14.44 16.50 0.19
N ASN A 42 13.65 17.48 -0.24
CA ASN A 42 12.20 17.45 -0.02
C ASN A 42 11.55 16.28 -0.75
N HIS A 43 12.00 15.96 -1.95
CA HIS A 43 11.51 14.79 -2.69
C HIS A 43 11.83 13.50 -1.94
N ILE A 44 13.02 13.40 -1.35
CA ILE A 44 13.38 12.24 -0.52
C ILE A 44 12.42 12.10 0.65
N SER A 45 12.15 13.19 1.36
CA SER A 45 11.22 13.20 2.51
C SER A 45 9.82 12.80 2.10
N GLU A 46 9.31 13.36 0.99
CA GLU A 46 7.99 13.02 0.45
C GLU A 46 7.90 11.53 0.10
N LEU A 47 8.90 11.01 -0.61
CA LEU A 47 8.94 9.62 -1.05
C LEU A 47 9.02 8.65 0.13
N LEU A 48 9.80 8.97 1.15
CA LEU A 48 9.91 8.14 2.35
C LEU A 48 8.58 8.11 3.12
N LEU A 49 7.89 9.24 3.23
CA LEU A 49 6.57 9.30 3.85
C LEU A 49 5.58 8.40 3.10
N ILE A 50 5.54 8.50 1.78
CA ILE A 50 4.68 7.67 0.95
C ILE A 50 5.01 6.21 1.11
N LYS A 51 6.29 5.85 1.02
CA LYS A 51 6.75 4.46 1.15
C LYS A 51 6.30 3.85 2.47
N ARG A 52 6.55 4.55 3.58
CA ARG A 52 6.20 4.06 4.92
C ARG A 52 4.69 3.99 5.13
N SER A 53 3.96 4.97 4.62
CA SER A 53 2.49 4.98 4.70
C SER A 53 1.88 3.82 3.90
N ARG A 54 2.42 3.53 2.71
CA ARG A 54 1.99 2.38 1.92
C ARG A 54 2.23 1.06 2.65
N MET A 55 3.34 0.94 3.35
CA MET A 55 3.69 -0.28 4.10
C MET A 55 2.70 -0.59 5.23
N ILE A 56 2.07 0.42 5.80
CA ILE A 56 1.07 0.23 6.87
C ILE A 56 -0.37 0.27 6.36
N GLY A 57 -0.56 0.20 5.04
CA GLY A 57 -1.85 -0.04 4.45
C GLY A 57 -2.59 1.17 3.90
N PHE A 58 -1.98 2.35 3.89
CA PHE A 58 -2.61 3.51 3.27
C PHE A 58 -2.56 3.40 1.74
N SER A 59 -3.66 3.75 1.09
CA SER A 59 -3.73 3.86 -0.36
C SER A 59 -2.91 5.05 -0.85
N LEU A 60 -2.66 5.12 -2.15
CA LEU A 60 -1.92 6.24 -2.73
C LEU A 60 -2.63 7.57 -2.51
N ASP A 61 -3.96 7.60 -2.66
CA ASP A 61 -4.75 8.81 -2.39
C ASP A 61 -4.67 9.21 -0.92
N GLU A 62 -4.71 8.24 -0.01
CA GLU A 62 -4.55 8.49 1.43
C GLU A 62 -3.14 8.99 1.75
N CYS A 63 -2.13 8.49 1.06
CA CYS A 63 -0.75 8.99 1.18
C CYS A 63 -0.65 10.45 0.75
N ARG A 64 -1.37 10.83 -0.32
CA ARG A 64 -1.45 12.22 -0.78
C ARG A 64 -2.03 13.12 0.31
N ASP A 65 -3.10 12.68 0.97
CA ASP A 65 -3.73 13.41 2.06
C ASP A 65 -2.78 13.57 3.26
N LEU A 66 -2.08 12.49 3.62
CA LEU A 66 -1.08 12.53 4.69
C LEU A 66 0.07 13.48 4.37
N LEU A 67 0.51 13.48 3.12
CA LEU A 67 1.57 14.37 2.67
C LEU A 67 1.12 15.84 2.76
N ALA A 68 -0.10 16.14 2.34
CA ALA A 68 -0.68 17.48 2.44
C ALA A 68 -0.75 17.94 3.90
N LEU A 69 -1.17 17.06 4.82
CA LEU A 69 -1.18 17.35 6.26
C LEU A 69 0.23 17.60 6.79
N SER A 70 1.20 16.84 6.33
CA SER A 70 2.59 17.01 6.79
C SER A 70 3.17 18.38 6.42
N MET A 71 2.66 19.00 5.36
CA MET A 71 3.10 20.32 4.89
C MET A 71 2.27 21.46 5.48
N ASP A 72 1.14 21.16 6.11
CA ASP A 72 0.24 22.15 6.69
C ASP A 72 0.68 22.48 8.11
N SER A 73 1.18 23.70 8.32
CA SER A 73 1.63 24.16 9.65
C SER A 73 0.47 24.36 10.62
N SER A 74 -0.75 24.49 10.12
CA SER A 74 -1.96 24.65 10.95
C SER A 74 -2.61 23.34 11.31
N ARG A 75 -2.05 22.20 10.87
CA ARG A 75 -2.60 20.88 11.17
C ARG A 75 -2.70 20.62 12.66
N GLN A 76 -3.71 19.84 13.02
CA GLN A 76 -3.85 19.35 14.38
C GLN A 76 -3.50 17.85 14.40
N SER A 77 -2.82 17.41 15.45
CA SER A 77 -2.43 16.00 15.58
C SER A 77 -3.64 15.07 15.58
N ARG A 78 -4.81 15.53 16.04
CA ARG A 78 -6.05 14.73 15.98
C ARG A 78 -6.47 14.39 14.56
N ASP A 79 -6.20 15.25 13.58
CA ASP A 79 -6.55 15.00 12.18
C ASP A 79 -5.78 13.81 11.62
N VAL A 80 -4.50 13.72 11.96
CA VAL A 80 -3.63 12.59 11.58
C VAL A 80 -4.04 11.34 12.35
N LYS A 81 -4.32 11.47 13.64
CA LYS A 81 -4.75 10.37 14.49
C LYS A 81 -6.07 9.75 13.99
N GLU A 82 -7.03 10.57 13.59
CA GLU A 82 -8.30 10.10 13.04
C GLU A 82 -8.10 9.25 11.78
N LYS A 83 -7.20 9.67 10.89
CA LYS A 83 -6.87 8.89 9.68
C LYS A 83 -6.25 7.55 10.04
N ALA A 84 -5.38 7.52 11.03
CA ALA A 84 -4.77 6.29 11.52
C ALA A 84 -5.80 5.36 12.17
N GLU A 85 -6.73 5.91 12.94
CA GLU A 85 -7.81 5.15 13.58
C GLU A 85 -8.78 4.56 12.55
N GLU A 86 -9.11 5.30 11.50
CA GLU A 86 -9.92 4.79 10.40
C GLU A 86 -9.22 3.62 9.71
N LYS A 87 -7.91 3.72 9.49
CA LYS A 87 -7.13 2.65 8.89
C LYS A 87 -7.10 1.42 9.79
N LEU A 88 -6.97 1.60 11.10
CA LEU A 88 -7.03 0.49 12.06
C LEU A 88 -8.36 -0.25 11.98
N LYS A 89 -9.48 0.47 11.85
CA LYS A 89 -10.80 -0.16 11.67
C LYS A 89 -10.87 -0.98 10.39
N GLU A 90 -10.35 -0.46 9.29
CA GLU A 90 -10.29 -1.18 8.02
C GLU A 90 -9.45 -2.46 8.13
N ILE A 91 -8.32 -2.37 8.83
CA ILE A 91 -7.44 -3.51 9.06
C ILE A 91 -8.16 -4.58 9.89
N ASP A 92 -8.85 -4.18 10.95
CA ASP A 92 -9.62 -5.10 11.80
C ASP A 92 -10.68 -5.84 10.99
N ILE A 93 -11.38 -5.15 10.10
CA ILE A 93 -12.36 -5.76 9.19
C ILE A 93 -11.69 -6.79 8.30
N LYS A 94 -10.54 -6.46 7.71
CA LYS A 94 -9.79 -7.37 6.85
C LYS A 94 -9.27 -8.59 7.60
N ILE A 95 -8.82 -8.41 8.84
CA ILE A 95 -8.40 -9.52 9.70
C ILE A 95 -9.56 -10.49 9.91
N ASN A 96 -10.74 -9.97 10.23
CA ASN A 96 -11.94 -10.79 10.41
C ASN A 96 -12.32 -11.53 9.12
N GLU A 97 -12.27 -10.86 7.98
CA GLU A 97 -12.54 -11.47 6.68
C GLU A 97 -11.56 -12.63 6.41
N LEU A 98 -10.27 -12.39 6.64
CA LEU A 98 -9.24 -13.41 6.45
C LEU A 98 -9.41 -14.58 7.40
N LEU A 99 -9.81 -14.33 8.66
CA LEU A 99 -10.10 -15.39 9.62
C LEU A 99 -11.27 -16.25 9.17
N GLN A 100 -12.31 -15.67 8.60
CA GLN A 100 -13.44 -16.41 8.05
C GLN A 100 -13.03 -17.26 6.85
N MET A 101 -12.24 -16.69 5.93
CA MET A 101 -11.69 -17.43 4.80
C MET A 101 -10.87 -18.62 5.26
N LYS A 102 -9.99 -18.40 6.23
CA LYS A 102 -9.13 -19.44 6.81
C LYS A 102 -9.97 -20.55 7.41
N LYS A 103 -10.97 -20.20 8.21
CA LYS A 103 -11.86 -21.16 8.87
C LYS A 103 -12.59 -22.03 7.85
N THR A 104 -13.12 -21.43 6.80
CA THR A 104 -13.79 -22.15 5.72
C THR A 104 -12.84 -23.10 5.02
N LEU A 105 -11.66 -22.63 4.67
CA LEU A 105 -10.66 -23.43 3.99
C LEU A 105 -10.14 -24.58 4.85
N GLU A 106 -9.94 -24.36 6.14
CA GLU A 106 -9.55 -25.41 7.09
C GLU A 106 -10.61 -26.50 7.16
N ALA A 107 -11.89 -26.13 7.24
CA ALA A 107 -12.99 -27.08 7.27
C ALA A 107 -13.03 -27.94 5.99
N LEU A 108 -12.88 -27.31 4.85
CA LEU A 108 -12.85 -28.02 3.55
C LEU A 108 -11.63 -28.94 3.44
N THR A 109 -10.47 -28.48 3.90
CA THR A 109 -9.23 -29.26 3.85
C THR A 109 -9.30 -30.49 4.73
N LYS A 110 -9.92 -30.40 5.91
CA LYS A 110 -10.11 -31.54 6.81
C LYS A 110 -10.98 -32.64 6.21
N GLN A 111 -11.92 -32.27 5.35
CA GLN A 111 -12.82 -33.22 4.71
C GLN A 111 -12.17 -33.96 3.53
N CYS A 112 -11.10 -33.42 2.99
CA CYS A 112 -10.43 -34.00 1.82
C CYS A 112 -9.29 -34.91 2.26
N PRO A 113 -9.30 -36.19 1.86
CA PRO A 113 -8.22 -37.12 2.23
C PRO A 113 -6.90 -36.86 1.51
N GLY A 114 -6.92 -36.06 0.44
CA GLY A 114 -5.70 -35.74 -0.32
C GLY A 114 -5.09 -36.94 -1.02
N ASP A 115 -5.89 -37.91 -1.41
CA ASP A 115 -5.44 -39.12 -2.10
C ASP A 115 -5.54 -38.98 -3.62
N LYS A 116 -5.33 -40.12 -4.34
CA LYS A 116 -5.35 -40.14 -5.78
C LYS A 116 -6.77 -40.25 -6.39
N ASN A 117 -7.80 -40.32 -5.56
CA ASN A 117 -9.18 -40.36 -6.04
C ASN A 117 -9.60 -38.99 -6.58
N SER A 118 -10.48 -39.00 -7.57
CA SER A 118 -11.04 -37.76 -8.13
C SER A 118 -12.10 -37.13 -7.24
N ASN A 119 -12.59 -37.86 -6.26
CA ASN A 119 -13.57 -37.36 -5.31
C ASN A 119 -12.91 -36.31 -4.40
N CYS A 120 -13.41 -35.09 -4.48
CA CYS A 120 -12.82 -33.96 -3.74
C CYS A 120 -13.90 -33.19 -2.97
N PRO A 121 -14.02 -33.40 -1.65
CA PRO A 121 -14.97 -32.66 -0.83
C PRO A 121 -14.79 -31.16 -0.88
N ILE A 122 -13.57 -30.68 -1.14
CA ILE A 122 -13.29 -29.23 -1.29
C ILE A 122 -14.04 -28.69 -2.50
N LEU A 123 -13.93 -29.36 -3.66
CA LEU A 123 -14.62 -28.93 -4.88
C LEU A 123 -16.13 -29.04 -4.71
N GLU A 124 -16.62 -30.10 -4.08
CA GLU A 124 -18.03 -30.28 -3.78
C GLU A 124 -18.56 -29.17 -2.89
N GLY A 125 -17.81 -28.82 -1.83
CA GLY A 125 -18.18 -27.74 -0.91
C GLY A 125 -18.25 -26.38 -1.59
N LEU A 126 -17.30 -26.08 -2.47
CA LEU A 126 -17.26 -24.83 -3.22
C LEU A 126 -18.35 -24.74 -4.29
N ALA A 127 -18.81 -25.88 -4.80
CA ALA A 127 -19.87 -25.94 -5.82
C ALA A 127 -21.28 -25.86 -5.24
N GLN A 128 -21.44 -25.98 -3.93
CA GLN A 128 -22.77 -25.89 -3.30
C GLN A 128 -23.32 -24.48 -3.41
N GLN A 129 -24.60 -24.40 -3.82
CA GLN A 129 -25.34 -23.14 -3.82
C GLN A 129 -26.18 -23.07 -2.55
N GLU A 130 -26.07 -21.96 -1.86
CA GLU A 130 -26.93 -21.65 -0.73
C GLU A 130 -28.23 -20.96 -1.19
#